data_bbe6285c8c94b33829213ca4382a9856
#
_entry.id   bbe6285c8c94b33829213ca4382a9856
#
_cell.length_a   1.000
_cell.length_b   1.000
_cell.length_c   1.000
_cell.angle_alpha   90.00
_cell.angle_beta   90.00
_cell.angle_gamma   90.00
#
_symmetry.space_group_name_H-M   'P 1'
#
loop_
_entity.id
_entity.type
_entity.pdbx_description
1 polymer ?
#
loop_
_entity_poly.entity_id
_entity_poly.type
_entity_poly.pdbx_seq_one_letter_code
_entity_poly.pdbx_strand_id
1 'polypeptide(L)'
;MGRNQRERKQERERRKQERRWTARVFEGPPTGPDVVTPSFQEVVAALETMPQELTWDQIAPEVVPLFQRVRPYHPEMPEQLRMVVPPGLSVGFGVDIGPAFITVSPEMADEWGIGPDEILERALANLEARMDGVRPRDVYDGSIGDVPVRMLQSPTGSASTYVLVPDALGRIFGTHRQLVLAPMRNLLLSLPIGADRDFAAWLFDEIASQDPNCLAPAAFVIGDGQLSLEPLGESYGAA
;
A
#
# COMPACT_ATOMS: atom_id res chain seq x y z
N MET A 1 -35.28 24.24 9.75
CA MET A 1 -35.62 22.83 10.00
C MET A 1 -35.24 21.84 8.88
N GLY A 2 -34.82 22.26 7.70
CA GLY A 2 -34.57 21.35 6.54
C GLY A 2 -33.20 20.64 6.45
N ARG A 3 -32.14 21.19 7.05
CA ARG A 3 -30.78 20.68 6.88
C ARG A 3 -30.57 19.33 7.57
N ASN A 4 -30.99 19.21 8.81
CA ASN A 4 -30.90 17.96 9.60
C ASN A 4 -31.69 16.77 9.03
N GLN A 5 -32.77 17.02 8.29
CA GLN A 5 -33.56 15.94 7.69
C GLN A 5 -32.92 15.39 6.44
N ARG A 6 -32.24 16.23 5.64
CA ARG A 6 -31.51 15.81 4.45
C ARG A 6 -30.28 14.98 4.83
N GLU A 7 -29.52 15.42 5.83
CA GLU A 7 -28.35 14.70 6.34
C GLU A 7 -28.72 13.33 6.91
N ARG A 8 -29.79 13.23 7.69
CA ARG A 8 -30.29 11.95 8.22
C ARG A 8 -30.78 11.00 7.12
N LYS A 9 -31.36 11.55 6.04
CA LYS A 9 -31.78 10.74 4.90
C LYS A 9 -30.58 10.21 4.13
N GLN A 10 -29.58 11.05 3.85
CA GLN A 10 -28.33 10.65 3.18
C GLN A 10 -27.60 9.58 4.00
N GLU A 11 -27.49 9.75 5.30
CA GLU A 11 -26.85 8.76 6.16
C GLU A 11 -27.60 7.42 6.21
N ARG A 12 -28.96 7.44 6.18
CA ARG A 12 -29.74 6.21 6.08
C ARG A 12 -29.53 5.48 4.74
N GLU A 13 -29.48 6.21 3.64
CA GLU A 13 -29.24 5.63 2.32
C GLU A 13 -27.81 5.09 2.23
N ARG A 14 -26.80 5.81 2.75
CA ARG A 14 -25.41 5.32 2.83
C ARG A 14 -25.32 4.02 3.63
N ARG A 15 -25.88 3.97 4.84
CA ARG A 15 -25.89 2.74 5.67
C ARG A 15 -26.66 1.59 5.03
N LYS A 16 -27.69 1.89 4.23
CA LYS A 16 -28.43 0.87 3.47
C LYS A 16 -27.61 0.32 2.31
N GLN A 17 -26.83 1.18 1.66
CA GLN A 17 -25.92 0.82 0.58
C GLN A 17 -24.73 0.02 1.11
N GLU A 18 -24.11 0.46 2.21
CA GLU A 18 -23.07 -0.26 2.94
C GLU A 18 -23.51 -1.67 3.35
N ARG A 19 -24.73 -1.79 3.92
CA ARG A 19 -25.33 -3.11 4.23
C ARG A 19 -25.54 -3.98 2.99
N ARG A 20 -25.84 -3.37 1.85
CA ARG A 20 -25.98 -4.09 0.58
C ARG A 20 -24.64 -4.61 0.07
N TRP A 21 -23.56 -3.88 0.29
CA TRP A 21 -22.21 -4.32 -0.03
C TRP A 21 -21.74 -5.41 0.95
N THR A 22 -21.87 -5.19 2.26
CA THR A 22 -21.47 -6.17 3.30
C THR A 22 -22.20 -7.51 3.17
N ALA A 23 -23.47 -7.51 2.81
CA ALA A 23 -24.25 -8.74 2.67
C ALA A 23 -23.80 -9.63 1.50
N ARG A 24 -22.91 -9.14 0.61
CA ARG A 24 -22.44 -9.89 -0.58
C ARG A 24 -20.94 -10.18 -0.57
N VAL A 25 -20.21 -9.73 0.48
CA VAL A 25 -18.77 -9.61 0.44
C VAL A 25 -18.01 -10.89 0.78
N PHE A 26 -18.56 -11.80 1.54
CA PHE A 26 -17.73 -12.94 1.98
C PHE A 26 -18.49 -14.26 1.98
N GLU A 27 -18.59 -14.89 0.84
CA GLU A 27 -18.61 -16.35 0.80
C GLU A 27 -17.15 -16.87 0.77
N GLY A 28 -16.46 -16.71 1.90
CA GLY A 28 -15.11 -17.18 2.14
C GLY A 28 -14.01 -16.14 1.78
N PRO A 29 -13.00 -15.98 2.64
CA PRO A 29 -11.83 -15.21 2.26
C PRO A 29 -11.17 -15.90 1.07
N PRO A 30 -10.63 -15.11 0.11
CA PRO A 30 -9.71 -15.69 -0.84
C PRO A 30 -8.61 -16.37 -0.04
N THR A 31 -8.41 -17.65 -0.25
CA THR A 31 -7.21 -18.34 0.20
C THR A 31 -6.05 -17.82 -0.65
N GLY A 32 -5.70 -16.55 -0.43
CA GLY A 32 -4.40 -16.04 -0.83
C GLY A 32 -3.32 -16.86 -0.12
N PRO A 33 -2.08 -16.85 -0.57
CA PRO A 33 -1.00 -17.46 0.17
C PRO A 33 -1.10 -16.96 1.60
N ASP A 34 -1.12 -17.87 2.57
CA ASP A 34 -1.17 -17.52 3.99
C ASP A 34 -0.10 -16.47 4.24
N VAL A 35 -0.51 -15.23 4.46
CA VAL A 35 0.42 -14.17 4.85
C VAL A 35 0.79 -14.47 6.28
N VAL A 36 1.85 -15.25 6.41
CA VAL A 36 2.42 -15.59 7.71
C VAL A 36 3.01 -14.29 8.26
N THR A 37 2.37 -13.72 9.26
CA THR A 37 2.98 -12.64 10.04
C THR A 37 4.21 -13.22 10.75
N PRO A 38 5.42 -12.71 10.47
CA PRO A 38 6.62 -13.22 11.10
C PRO A 38 6.50 -13.12 12.64
N SER A 39 6.95 -14.14 13.33
CA SER A 39 7.02 -14.10 14.79
C SER A 39 8.10 -13.11 15.23
N PHE A 40 7.96 -12.57 16.44
CA PHE A 40 9.00 -11.72 17.03
C PHE A 40 10.38 -12.41 17.06
N GLN A 41 10.41 -13.72 17.28
CA GLN A 41 11.66 -14.50 17.28
C GLN A 41 12.33 -14.55 15.91
N GLU A 42 11.57 -14.67 14.82
CA GLU A 42 12.10 -14.63 13.47
C GLU A 42 12.70 -13.25 13.12
N VAL A 43 12.04 -12.18 13.56
CA VAL A 43 12.57 -10.81 13.38
C VAL A 43 13.88 -10.63 14.16
N VAL A 44 13.93 -11.06 15.43
CA VAL A 44 15.15 -10.98 16.26
C VAL A 44 16.27 -11.80 15.64
N ALA A 45 16.00 -13.03 15.22
CA ALA A 45 17.00 -13.88 14.59
C ALA A 45 17.56 -13.26 13.30
N ALA A 46 16.72 -12.64 12.48
CA ALA A 46 17.17 -11.93 11.28
C ALA A 46 18.07 -10.74 11.64
N LEU A 47 17.71 -9.96 12.65
CA LEU A 47 18.53 -8.83 13.12
C LEU A 47 19.88 -9.28 13.68
N GLU A 48 19.91 -10.39 14.42
CA GLU A 48 21.15 -10.96 15.00
C GLU A 48 22.13 -11.48 13.94
N THR A 49 21.64 -11.84 12.74
CA THR A 49 22.46 -12.30 11.62
C THR A 49 23.02 -11.15 10.78
N MET A 50 22.56 -9.92 11.01
CA MET A 50 23.02 -8.78 10.24
C MET A 50 24.42 -8.34 10.66
N PRO A 51 25.23 -7.81 9.70
CA PRO A 51 26.47 -7.14 10.04
C PRO A 51 26.23 -5.97 10.99
N GLN A 52 27.18 -5.71 11.91
CA GLN A 52 27.11 -4.57 12.83
C GLN A 52 27.18 -3.24 12.08
N GLU A 53 27.92 -3.20 10.98
CA GLU A 53 28.00 -2.06 10.07
C GLU A 53 27.40 -2.46 8.72
N LEU A 54 26.38 -1.72 8.30
CA LEU A 54 25.72 -1.94 7.01
C LEU A 54 26.34 -1.00 5.99
N THR A 55 27.05 -1.55 5.03
CA THR A 55 27.54 -0.76 3.90
C THR A 55 26.52 -0.70 2.78
N TRP A 56 26.57 0.36 1.96
CA TRP A 56 25.68 0.52 0.83
C TRP A 56 25.70 -0.70 -0.12
N ASP A 57 26.88 -1.20 -0.47
CA ASP A 57 27.02 -2.34 -1.36
C ASP A 57 26.31 -3.61 -0.87
N GLN A 58 26.25 -3.78 0.46
CA GLN A 58 25.58 -4.93 1.07
C GLN A 58 24.07 -4.81 1.03
N ILE A 59 23.53 -3.60 1.23
CA ILE A 59 22.09 -3.39 1.39
C ILE A 59 21.39 -2.92 0.12
N ALA A 60 22.13 -2.32 -0.82
CA ALA A 60 21.56 -1.79 -2.05
C ALA A 60 20.68 -2.79 -2.82
N PRO A 61 20.97 -4.10 -2.87
CA PRO A 61 20.10 -5.09 -3.51
C PRO A 61 18.75 -5.29 -2.81
N GLU A 62 18.66 -4.96 -1.52
CA GLU A 62 17.49 -5.23 -0.68
C GLU A 62 16.69 -3.95 -0.36
N VAL A 63 17.16 -2.79 -0.80
CA VAL A 63 16.44 -1.52 -0.59
C VAL A 63 15.20 -1.48 -1.46
N VAL A 64 14.05 -1.16 -0.84
CA VAL A 64 12.75 -0.99 -1.52
C VAL A 64 12.03 0.24 -1.00
N PRO A 65 11.16 0.85 -1.83
CA PRO A 65 10.30 1.93 -1.34
C PRO A 65 9.22 1.34 -0.43
N LEU A 66 8.86 2.07 0.61
CA LEU A 66 7.80 1.70 1.56
C LEU A 66 6.78 2.82 1.67
N PHE A 67 5.52 2.53 1.39
CA PHE A 67 4.45 3.44 1.74
C PHE A 67 4.24 3.45 3.24
N GLN A 68 4.07 4.65 3.77
CA GLN A 68 3.83 4.90 5.17
C GLN A 68 2.77 6.00 5.31
N ARG A 69 1.95 5.87 6.34
CA ARG A 69 1.09 6.98 6.76
C ARG A 69 1.94 8.09 7.34
N VAL A 70 1.72 9.33 6.92
CA VAL A 70 2.34 10.47 7.60
C VAL A 70 1.82 10.52 9.02
N ARG A 71 2.72 10.29 9.98
CA ARG A 71 2.42 10.42 11.41
C ARG A 71 2.93 11.75 11.92
N PRO A 72 2.30 12.34 12.94
CA PRO A 72 2.89 13.48 13.64
C PRO A 72 4.32 13.15 14.10
N TYR A 73 5.20 14.15 14.05
CA TYR A 73 6.55 14.02 14.55
C TYR A 73 6.54 13.56 16.01
N HIS A 74 7.29 12.53 16.32
CA HIS A 74 7.51 12.05 17.68
C HIS A 74 9.01 12.06 17.96
N PRO A 75 9.49 12.84 18.94
CA PRO A 75 10.93 13.06 19.16
C PRO A 75 11.74 11.81 19.53
N GLU A 76 11.07 10.76 19.98
CA GLU A 76 11.72 9.49 20.31
C GLU A 76 11.80 8.51 19.11
N MET A 77 11.17 8.85 17.98
CA MET A 77 11.28 8.02 16.78
C MET A 77 12.44 8.49 15.92
N PRO A 78 13.31 7.59 15.44
CA PRO A 78 14.36 7.95 14.52
C PRO A 78 13.79 8.65 13.29
N GLU A 79 14.46 9.67 12.83
CA GLU A 79 14.12 10.31 11.58
C GLU A 79 14.23 9.30 10.43
N GLN A 80 13.32 9.40 9.49
CA GLN A 80 13.27 8.50 8.35
C GLN A 80 13.48 9.28 7.06
N LEU A 81 14.33 8.76 6.19
CA LEU A 81 14.45 9.30 4.84
C LEU A 81 13.14 9.04 4.09
N ARG A 82 12.39 10.12 3.82
CA ARG A 82 11.06 9.99 3.21
C ARG A 82 10.68 11.19 2.37
N MET A 83 9.85 10.93 1.36
CA MET A 83 9.16 11.94 0.58
C MET A 83 7.68 11.94 0.94
N VAL A 84 7.11 13.12 1.19
CA VAL A 84 5.66 13.25 1.45
C VAL A 84 4.93 13.32 0.13
N VAL A 85 3.94 12.43 -0.04
CA VAL A 85 3.04 12.40 -1.21
C VAL A 85 1.64 12.75 -0.70
N PRO A 86 1.01 13.83 -1.20
CA PRO A 86 -0.39 14.10 -0.81
C PRO A 86 -1.33 12.94 -1.18
N PRO A 87 -2.37 12.68 -0.40
CA PRO A 87 -2.90 13.31 0.81
C PRO A 87 -2.56 12.56 2.12
N GLY A 88 -1.40 12.75 2.69
CA GLY A 88 -1.04 12.16 3.99
C GLY A 88 -0.32 10.81 3.91
N LEU A 89 0.11 10.43 2.71
CA LEU A 89 0.97 9.31 2.42
C LEU A 89 2.42 9.79 2.33
N SER A 90 3.37 8.97 2.74
CA SER A 90 4.79 9.19 2.46
C SER A 90 5.42 7.93 1.86
N VAL A 91 6.43 8.15 1.05
CA VAL A 91 7.31 7.09 0.55
C VAL A 91 8.61 7.19 1.33
N GLY A 92 8.91 6.18 2.12
CA GLY A 92 10.21 5.99 2.74
C GLY A 92 10.95 4.86 2.05
N PHE A 93 12.09 4.47 2.62
CA PHE A 93 12.91 3.37 2.12
C PHE A 93 13.14 2.37 3.23
N GLY A 94 13.14 1.10 2.88
CA GLY A 94 13.44 0.02 3.80
C GLY A 94 14.38 -1.01 3.17
N VAL A 95 15.25 -1.53 3.99
CA VAL A 95 16.08 -2.71 3.65
C VAL A 95 15.29 -3.94 4.05
N ASP A 96 14.99 -4.79 3.09
CA ASP A 96 14.27 -6.05 3.34
C ASP A 96 15.21 -7.07 3.97
N ILE A 97 14.88 -7.50 5.17
CA ILE A 97 15.62 -8.54 5.90
C ILE A 97 14.83 -9.86 5.98
N GLY A 98 13.83 -10.01 5.11
CA GLY A 98 12.93 -11.16 5.05
C GLY A 98 11.72 -11.00 5.96
N PRO A 99 11.81 -11.19 7.28
CA PRO A 99 10.66 -11.07 8.17
C PRO A 99 10.28 -9.62 8.50
N ALA A 100 11.12 -8.62 8.17
CA ALA A 100 10.90 -7.22 8.47
C ALA A 100 11.65 -6.28 7.52
N PHE A 101 11.43 -4.98 7.72
CA PHE A 101 12.19 -3.94 7.04
C PHE A 101 12.94 -3.08 8.06
N ILE A 102 14.19 -2.78 7.78
CA ILE A 102 14.93 -1.74 8.48
C ILE A 102 14.72 -0.43 7.72
N THR A 103 14.18 0.56 8.38
CA THR A 103 13.94 1.86 7.75
C THR A 103 15.25 2.61 7.55
N VAL A 104 15.47 3.13 6.36
CA VAL A 104 16.64 3.96 6.05
C VAL A 104 16.45 5.34 6.66
N SER A 105 17.42 5.77 7.47
CA SER A 105 17.48 7.12 8.04
C SER A 105 18.37 8.05 7.22
N PRO A 106 18.23 9.39 7.39
CA PRO A 106 19.17 10.35 6.80
C PRO A 106 20.61 10.09 7.20
N GLU A 107 20.84 9.75 8.48
CA GLU A 107 22.19 9.48 9.00
C GLU A 107 22.82 8.27 8.30
N MET A 108 22.06 7.20 8.06
CA MET A 108 22.54 6.04 7.32
C MET A 108 22.92 6.42 5.87
N ALA A 109 22.11 7.24 5.21
CA ALA A 109 22.40 7.71 3.86
C ALA A 109 23.69 8.56 3.82
N ASP A 110 23.86 9.45 4.80
CA ASP A 110 25.07 10.28 4.97
C ASP A 110 26.33 9.41 5.23
N GLU A 111 26.24 8.40 6.10
CA GLU A 111 27.32 7.45 6.38
C GLU A 111 27.73 6.65 5.14
N TRP A 112 26.78 6.32 4.28
CA TRP A 112 27.06 5.63 3.01
C TRP A 112 27.56 6.59 1.93
N GLY A 113 27.42 7.91 2.11
CA GLY A 113 27.72 8.92 1.10
C GLY A 113 26.80 8.87 -0.12
N ILE A 114 25.55 8.40 0.06
CA ILE A 114 24.59 8.17 -1.00
C ILE A 114 23.43 9.17 -0.89
N GLY A 115 23.13 9.82 -2.02
CA GLY A 115 22.01 10.77 -2.07
C GLY A 115 20.63 10.12 -2.13
N PRO A 116 19.56 10.85 -1.73
CA PRO A 116 18.19 10.33 -1.77
C PRO A 116 17.73 9.87 -3.16
N ASP A 117 18.16 10.55 -4.21
CA ASP A 117 17.79 10.22 -5.60
C ASP A 117 18.40 8.87 -6.02
N GLU A 118 19.64 8.59 -5.62
CA GLU A 118 20.30 7.31 -5.92
C GLU A 118 19.64 6.16 -5.15
N ILE A 119 19.26 6.41 -3.89
CA ILE A 119 18.50 5.43 -3.10
C ILE A 119 17.15 5.15 -3.76
N LEU A 120 16.44 6.19 -4.23
CA LEU A 120 15.16 6.04 -4.93
C LEU A 120 15.32 5.23 -6.22
N GLU A 121 16.29 5.58 -7.06
CA GLU A 121 16.56 4.86 -8.31
C GLU A 121 16.81 3.38 -8.06
N ARG A 122 17.67 3.07 -7.09
CA ARG A 122 17.97 1.69 -6.71
C ARG A 122 16.74 0.97 -6.17
N ALA A 123 15.99 1.61 -5.29
CA ALA A 123 14.79 1.04 -4.69
C ALA A 123 13.70 0.73 -5.73
N LEU A 124 13.50 1.61 -6.73
CA LEU A 124 12.58 1.37 -7.83
C LEU A 124 13.04 0.22 -8.73
N ALA A 125 14.33 0.14 -9.05
CA ALA A 125 14.88 -0.97 -9.83
C ALA A 125 14.69 -2.32 -9.11
N ASN A 126 14.94 -2.37 -7.80
CA ASN A 126 14.72 -3.57 -7.00
C ASN A 126 13.22 -3.93 -6.94
N LEU A 127 12.35 -2.93 -6.82
CA LEU A 127 10.90 -3.14 -6.80
C LEU A 127 10.41 -3.73 -8.13
N GLU A 128 10.92 -3.21 -9.25
CA GLU A 128 10.61 -3.74 -10.58
C GLU A 128 11.08 -5.19 -10.75
N ALA A 129 12.31 -5.48 -10.32
CA ALA A 129 12.84 -6.85 -10.33
C ALA A 129 12.00 -7.82 -9.48
N ARG A 130 11.47 -7.36 -8.34
CA ARG A 130 10.54 -8.16 -7.51
C ARG A 130 9.20 -8.39 -8.22
N MET A 131 8.71 -7.40 -8.96
CA MET A 131 7.51 -7.56 -9.78
C MET A 131 7.65 -8.61 -10.88
N ASP A 132 8.86 -8.85 -11.41
CA ASP A 132 9.10 -9.89 -12.40
C ASP A 132 8.86 -11.30 -11.84
N GLY A 133 8.95 -11.46 -10.53
CA GLY A 133 8.61 -12.70 -9.82
C GLY A 133 7.10 -12.91 -9.62
N VAL A 134 6.30 -11.86 -9.72
CA VAL A 134 4.83 -11.93 -9.55
C VAL A 134 4.20 -12.46 -10.82
N ARG A 135 3.33 -13.46 -10.69
CA ARG A 135 2.66 -14.10 -11.82
C ARG A 135 1.16 -13.82 -11.80
N PRO A 136 0.46 -13.85 -12.94
CA PRO A 136 -0.98 -13.67 -12.98
C PRO A 136 -1.76 -14.59 -12.04
N ARG A 137 -1.27 -15.78 -11.76
CA ARG A 137 -1.86 -16.72 -10.79
C ARG A 137 -1.78 -16.26 -9.33
N ASP A 138 -0.89 -15.30 -9.02
CA ASP A 138 -0.72 -14.74 -7.68
C ASP A 138 -1.74 -13.62 -7.44
N VAL A 139 -2.50 -13.27 -8.48
CA VAL A 139 -3.60 -12.31 -8.42
C VAL A 139 -4.91 -13.08 -8.22
N TYR A 140 -5.61 -12.74 -7.15
CA TYR A 140 -6.99 -13.17 -7.01
C TYR A 140 -7.90 -12.33 -7.92
N ASP A 141 -8.72 -13.01 -8.71
CA ASP A 141 -9.69 -12.39 -9.63
C ASP A 141 -11.11 -12.75 -9.15
N GLY A 142 -11.89 -11.75 -8.81
CA GLY A 142 -13.23 -11.96 -8.26
C GLY A 142 -14.13 -10.75 -8.39
N SER A 143 -15.21 -10.73 -7.62
CA SER A 143 -16.11 -9.59 -7.57
C SER A 143 -16.65 -9.36 -6.16
N ILE A 144 -16.92 -8.08 -5.85
CA ILE A 144 -17.63 -7.68 -4.64
C ILE A 144 -18.95 -7.04 -5.09
N GLY A 145 -20.06 -7.74 -4.84
CA GLY A 145 -21.32 -7.45 -5.53
C GLY A 145 -21.15 -7.64 -7.03
N ASP A 146 -21.46 -6.60 -7.79
CA ASP A 146 -21.33 -6.60 -9.25
C ASP A 146 -20.04 -5.93 -9.75
N VAL A 147 -19.15 -5.49 -8.83
CA VAL A 147 -17.90 -4.80 -9.16
C VAL A 147 -16.77 -5.81 -9.25
N PRO A 148 -16.12 -5.97 -10.41
CA PRO A 148 -14.93 -6.79 -10.54
C PRO A 148 -13.81 -6.24 -9.65
N VAL A 149 -13.12 -7.12 -8.93
CA VAL A 149 -11.98 -6.78 -8.06
C VAL A 149 -10.86 -7.76 -8.31
N ARG A 150 -9.66 -7.23 -8.53
CA ARG A 150 -8.45 -8.02 -8.53
C ARG A 150 -7.64 -7.68 -7.29
N MET A 151 -7.05 -8.68 -6.67
CA MET A 151 -6.22 -8.49 -5.48
C MET A 151 -4.84 -9.08 -5.70
N LEU A 152 -3.83 -8.32 -5.36
CA LEU A 152 -2.46 -8.78 -5.27
C LEU A 152 -1.99 -8.65 -3.83
N GLN A 153 -1.59 -9.75 -3.24
CA GLN A 153 -1.05 -9.80 -1.90
C GLN A 153 0.42 -10.22 -1.94
N SER A 154 1.28 -9.47 -1.26
CA SER A 154 2.70 -9.79 -1.14
C SER A 154 3.00 -10.26 0.28
N PRO A 155 3.63 -11.42 0.45
CA PRO A 155 4.06 -11.89 1.78
C PRO A 155 5.15 -10.99 2.40
N THR A 156 5.89 -10.23 1.58
CA THR A 156 6.99 -9.36 2.02
C THR A 156 6.54 -7.94 2.38
N GLY A 157 5.23 -7.64 2.34
CA GLY A 157 4.74 -6.32 2.73
C GLY A 157 5.02 -5.18 1.73
N SER A 158 5.38 -5.50 0.48
CA SER A 158 5.73 -4.51 -0.55
C SER A 158 4.65 -4.30 -1.62
N ALA A 159 3.51 -5.01 -1.57
CA ALA A 159 2.50 -4.94 -2.61
C ALA A 159 2.02 -3.50 -2.89
N SER A 160 1.77 -2.72 -1.83
CA SER A 160 1.27 -1.35 -1.98
C SER A 160 2.18 -0.46 -2.82
N THR A 161 3.49 -0.66 -2.76
CA THR A 161 4.46 0.16 -3.49
C THR A 161 4.62 -0.21 -4.95
N TYR A 162 4.06 -1.33 -5.40
CA TYR A 162 4.08 -1.70 -6.82
C TYR A 162 3.36 -0.69 -7.72
N VAL A 163 2.55 0.19 -7.18
CA VAL A 163 1.97 1.33 -7.93
C VAL A 163 3.04 2.30 -8.44
N LEU A 164 4.23 2.33 -7.81
CA LEU A 164 5.36 3.17 -8.21
C LEU A 164 6.07 2.66 -9.48
N VAL A 165 5.75 1.45 -9.92
CA VAL A 165 6.25 0.83 -11.17
C VAL A 165 5.06 0.46 -12.06
N PRO A 166 4.32 1.45 -12.59
CA PRO A 166 3.03 1.25 -13.26
C PRO A 166 3.12 0.36 -14.50
N ASP A 167 4.22 0.40 -15.24
CA ASP A 167 4.43 -0.48 -16.40
C ASP A 167 4.53 -1.94 -15.99
N ALA A 168 5.27 -2.22 -14.92
CA ALA A 168 5.38 -3.56 -14.36
C ALA A 168 4.03 -4.04 -13.81
N LEU A 169 3.32 -3.17 -13.08
CA LEU A 169 2.00 -3.49 -12.54
C LEU A 169 0.96 -3.71 -13.67
N GLY A 170 1.10 -3.00 -14.80
CA GLY A 170 0.27 -3.19 -15.98
C GLY A 170 0.40 -4.60 -16.58
N ARG A 171 1.53 -5.28 -16.44
CA ARG A 171 1.69 -6.69 -16.86
C ARG A 171 0.82 -7.64 -16.05
N ILE A 172 0.49 -7.26 -14.81
CA ILE A 172 -0.28 -8.10 -13.87
C ILE A 172 -1.77 -7.75 -13.91
N PHE A 173 -2.11 -6.47 -13.77
CA PHE A 173 -3.50 -6.03 -13.72
C PHE A 173 -4.09 -5.65 -15.10
N GLY A 174 -3.25 -5.56 -16.13
CA GLY A 174 -3.62 -5.09 -17.46
C GLY A 174 -3.26 -3.60 -17.65
N THR A 175 -3.10 -3.22 -18.92
CA THR A 175 -2.61 -1.88 -19.31
C THR A 175 -3.71 -0.82 -19.38
N HIS A 176 -4.99 -1.23 -19.38
CA HIS A 176 -6.11 -0.28 -19.40
C HIS A 176 -6.18 0.52 -18.10
N ARG A 177 -6.75 1.71 -18.17
CA ARG A 177 -6.93 2.56 -16.99
C ARG A 177 -7.79 1.88 -15.94
N GLN A 178 -7.31 1.88 -14.72
CA GLN A 178 -7.94 1.25 -13.57
C GLN A 178 -7.70 2.06 -12.30
N LEU A 179 -8.59 1.88 -11.34
CA LEU A 179 -8.47 2.43 -10.00
C LEU A 179 -7.80 1.40 -9.10
N VAL A 180 -6.70 1.78 -8.46
CA VAL A 180 -5.95 0.90 -7.56
C VAL A 180 -5.98 1.45 -6.15
N LEU A 181 -6.31 0.61 -5.19
CA LEU A 181 -6.34 0.93 -3.76
C LEU A 181 -5.19 0.19 -3.07
N ALA A 182 -4.57 0.87 -2.12
CA ALA A 182 -3.53 0.31 -1.25
C ALA A 182 -3.92 0.49 0.22
N PRO A 183 -4.86 -0.29 0.77
CA PRO A 183 -5.32 -0.12 2.15
C PRO A 183 -4.27 -0.54 3.17
N MET A 184 -3.43 -1.51 2.82
CA MET A 184 -2.36 -2.05 3.66
C MET A 184 -1.08 -2.20 2.84
N ARG A 185 0.08 -2.30 3.50
CA ARG A 185 1.38 -2.43 2.83
C ARG A 185 1.48 -3.66 1.93
N ASN A 186 0.89 -4.76 2.33
CA ASN A 186 0.99 -6.05 1.66
C ASN A 186 -0.16 -6.33 0.68
N LEU A 187 -1.03 -5.35 0.41
CA LEU A 187 -2.23 -5.56 -0.39
C LEU A 187 -2.47 -4.43 -1.38
N LEU A 188 -2.70 -4.80 -2.63
CA LEU A 188 -3.27 -3.95 -3.68
C LEU A 188 -4.60 -4.52 -4.16
N LEU A 189 -5.53 -3.62 -4.42
CA LEU A 189 -6.81 -3.92 -5.04
C LEU A 189 -6.92 -3.13 -6.34
N SER A 190 -7.30 -3.78 -7.42
CA SER A 190 -7.62 -3.13 -8.68
C SER A 190 -9.10 -3.20 -8.96
N LEU A 191 -9.69 -2.08 -9.31
CA LEU A 191 -11.08 -1.88 -9.67
C LEU A 191 -11.17 -1.26 -11.08
N PRO A 192 -12.28 -1.44 -11.80
CA PRO A 192 -12.54 -0.68 -13.01
C PRO A 192 -12.45 0.82 -12.76
N ILE A 193 -11.92 1.60 -13.71
CA ILE A 193 -11.81 3.06 -13.57
C ILE A 193 -13.15 3.75 -13.33
N GLY A 194 -14.25 3.18 -13.82
CA GLY A 194 -15.62 3.65 -13.60
C GLY A 194 -16.27 3.15 -12.30
N ALA A 195 -15.53 2.49 -11.41
CA ALA A 195 -16.06 2.08 -10.13
C ALA A 195 -16.53 3.28 -9.31
N ASP A 196 -17.64 3.11 -8.59
CA ASP A 196 -18.18 4.12 -7.70
C ASP A 196 -17.15 4.49 -6.64
N ARG A 197 -16.88 5.78 -6.46
CA ARG A 197 -15.90 6.27 -5.48
C ARG A 197 -16.31 6.03 -4.04
N ASP A 198 -17.61 6.05 -3.74
CA ASP A 198 -18.13 5.74 -2.40
C ASP A 198 -17.92 4.23 -2.10
N PHE A 199 -18.10 3.37 -3.12
CA PHE A 199 -17.77 1.95 -3.00
C PHE A 199 -16.26 1.74 -2.77
N ALA A 200 -15.41 2.43 -3.52
CA ALA A 200 -13.96 2.32 -3.37
C ALA A 200 -13.50 2.80 -1.98
N ALA A 201 -14.05 3.90 -1.48
CA ALA A 201 -13.77 4.41 -0.14
C ALA A 201 -14.23 3.43 0.95
N TRP A 202 -15.45 2.91 0.83
CA TRP A 202 -15.96 1.90 1.75
C TRP A 202 -15.07 0.64 1.77
N LEU A 203 -14.69 0.13 0.59
CA LEU A 203 -13.85 -1.06 0.49
C LEU A 203 -12.47 -0.82 1.10
N PHE A 204 -11.90 0.37 0.88
CA PHE A 204 -10.64 0.76 1.51
C PHE A 204 -10.77 0.73 3.03
N ASP A 205 -11.78 1.41 3.60
CA ASP A 205 -11.99 1.52 5.04
C ASP A 205 -12.27 0.17 5.70
N GLU A 206 -13.06 -0.69 5.06
CA GLU A 206 -13.38 -2.03 5.55
C GLU A 206 -12.11 -2.88 5.73
N ILE A 207 -11.20 -2.82 4.75
CA ILE A 207 -9.94 -3.58 4.80
C ILE A 207 -8.95 -2.89 5.73
N ALA A 208 -8.78 -1.59 5.63
CA ALA A 208 -7.84 -0.82 6.45
C ALA A 208 -8.16 -0.91 7.96
N SER A 209 -9.43 -1.07 8.32
CA SER A 209 -9.86 -1.24 9.71
C SER A 209 -9.28 -2.49 10.39
N GLN A 210 -8.80 -3.45 9.61
CA GLN A 210 -8.26 -4.72 10.10
C GLN A 210 -6.75 -4.64 10.40
N ASP A 211 -6.07 -3.55 9.98
CA ASP A 211 -4.63 -3.38 10.17
C ASP A 211 -4.33 -2.05 10.89
N PRO A 212 -3.72 -2.07 12.09
CA PRO A 212 -3.32 -0.86 12.79
C PRO A 212 -2.26 -0.04 12.02
N ASN A 213 -1.59 -0.65 11.05
CA ASN A 213 -0.61 -0.01 10.16
C ASN A 213 -1.19 0.33 8.78
N CYS A 214 -2.52 0.46 8.67
CA CYS A 214 -3.18 0.85 7.44
C CYS A 214 -2.58 2.14 6.86
N LEU A 215 -2.63 2.25 5.54
CA LEU A 215 -2.17 3.43 4.82
C LEU A 215 -3.22 4.56 4.85
N ALA A 216 -2.83 5.75 4.40
CA ALA A 216 -3.78 6.84 4.23
C ALA A 216 -4.76 6.54 3.08
N PRO A 217 -6.04 6.93 3.20
CA PRO A 217 -7.04 6.69 2.16
C PRO A 217 -6.69 7.45 0.88
N ALA A 218 -6.18 6.72 -0.08
CA ALA A 218 -5.83 7.22 -1.40
C ALA A 218 -6.14 6.17 -2.46
N ALA A 219 -6.57 6.64 -3.61
CA ALA A 219 -6.68 5.83 -4.80
C ALA A 219 -5.63 6.25 -5.81
N PHE A 220 -5.07 5.28 -6.49
CA PHE A 220 -4.17 5.49 -7.60
C PHE A 220 -4.91 5.19 -8.89
N VAL A 221 -4.81 6.08 -9.87
CA VAL A 221 -5.25 5.78 -11.23
C VAL A 221 -4.02 5.38 -12.03
N ILE A 222 -4.02 4.16 -12.51
CA ILE A 222 -2.93 3.57 -13.28
C ILE A 222 -3.45 3.20 -14.66
N GLY A 223 -2.65 3.44 -15.68
CA GLY A 223 -2.91 3.06 -17.05
C GLY A 223 -1.99 3.78 -18.01
N ASP A 224 -1.67 3.15 -19.14
CA ASP A 224 -0.80 3.70 -20.18
C ASP A 224 0.59 4.12 -19.65
N GLY A 225 1.14 3.37 -18.66
CA GLY A 225 2.42 3.68 -18.00
C GLY A 225 2.38 4.91 -17.09
N GLN A 226 1.20 5.45 -16.82
CA GLN A 226 1.03 6.66 -15.99
C GLN A 226 0.42 6.31 -14.63
N LEU A 227 0.85 7.07 -13.64
CA LEU A 227 0.35 7.05 -12.27
C LEU A 227 -0.20 8.42 -11.92
N SER A 228 -1.42 8.48 -11.41
CA SER A 228 -1.95 9.66 -10.73
C SER A 228 -2.60 9.27 -9.41
N LEU A 229 -2.59 10.20 -8.46
CA LEU A 229 -3.16 10.01 -7.14
C LEU A 229 -4.49 10.76 -7.05
N GLU A 230 -5.54 10.09 -6.61
CA GLU A 230 -6.85 10.68 -6.36
C GLU A 230 -7.24 10.49 -4.89
N PRO A 231 -7.76 11.51 -4.20
CA PRO A 231 -8.27 11.33 -2.86
C PRO A 231 -9.52 10.44 -2.87
N LEU A 232 -9.64 9.56 -1.88
CA LEU A 232 -10.86 8.79 -1.62
C LEU A 232 -11.72 9.56 -0.62
N GLY A 233 -12.79 10.20 -1.11
CA GLY A 233 -13.78 10.91 -0.30
C GLY A 233 -13.38 12.33 0.14
N GLU A 234 -14.36 13.16 0.46
CA GLU A 234 -14.18 14.55 0.94
C GLU A 234 -13.77 14.64 2.43
N SER A 235 -13.61 13.53 3.15
CA SER A 235 -13.63 13.49 4.61
C SER A 235 -12.28 13.45 5.32
N TYR A 236 -11.14 13.42 4.64
CA TYR A 236 -9.84 13.23 5.28
C TYR A 236 -8.91 14.45 5.24
N GLY A 237 -9.47 15.64 5.20
CA GLY A 237 -8.73 16.90 5.09
C GLY A 237 -8.75 17.79 6.34
N ALA A 238 -8.98 17.29 7.55
CA ALA A 238 -8.87 18.10 8.77
C ALA A 238 -8.85 17.22 10.03
N ALA A 239 -7.69 16.83 10.46
CA ALA A 239 -7.43 16.51 11.88
C ALA A 239 -5.98 16.82 12.22
#